data_311e5bcc34d73637699ab773dce871ee
#
_entry.id   311e5bcc34d73637699ab773dce871ee
#
_cell.length_a   1.000
_cell.length_b   1.000
_cell.length_c   1.000
_cell.angle_alpha   90.00
_cell.angle_beta   90.00
_cell.angle_gamma   90.00
#
_symmetry.space_group_name_H-M   'P 1'
#
loop_
_entity.id
_entity.type
_entity.pdbx_description
1 polymer ?
#
loop_
_entity_poly.entity_id
_entity_poly.type
_entity_poly.pdbx_seq_one_letter_code
_entity_poly.pdbx_strand_id
1 'polypeptide(L)'
;MPHPHPVVHFEILGHDRKLLEEFYKGVFDWQIEPVEEWYSLVKPGSGINGGIGAREQHTGHVTFYVAVEDVAAALELIESKGGKKAWGPQPIPDGGIVAGFLDPEGHLIGLVQGAPGM
;
A
#
# COMPACT_ATOMS: atom_id res chain seq x y z
N MET A 1 -25.16 5.64 -6.95
CA MET A 1 -24.25 4.95 -7.87
C MET A 1 -22.98 4.57 -7.14
N PRO A 2 -22.62 3.31 -7.15
CA PRO A 2 -21.31 2.96 -6.63
C PRO A 2 -20.23 3.56 -7.53
N HIS A 3 -19.20 4.07 -6.93
CA HIS A 3 -18.05 4.57 -7.66
C HIS A 3 -16.99 3.48 -7.72
N PRO A 4 -16.33 3.31 -8.85
CA PRO A 4 -15.16 2.43 -8.86
C PRO A 4 -14.15 2.94 -7.86
N HIS A 5 -13.48 2.03 -7.19
CA HIS A 5 -12.45 2.37 -6.23
C HIS A 5 -11.09 2.25 -6.90
N PRO A 6 -10.38 3.37 -7.10
CA PRO A 6 -9.11 3.32 -7.84
C PRO A 6 -7.99 2.71 -7.02
N VAL A 7 -7.04 2.11 -7.73
CA VAL A 7 -5.75 1.79 -7.15
C VAL A 7 -4.95 3.08 -7.10
N VAL A 8 -4.46 3.46 -5.93
CA VAL A 8 -3.84 4.77 -5.73
C VAL A 8 -2.41 4.71 -5.23
N HIS A 9 -1.91 3.53 -4.89
CA HIS A 9 -0.58 3.39 -4.30
C HIS A 9 -0.08 1.98 -4.55
N PHE A 10 1.18 1.82 -4.93
CA PHE A 10 1.80 0.50 -4.96
C PHE A 10 2.80 0.40 -3.80
N GLU A 11 3.17 -0.82 -3.44
CA GLU A 11 4.10 -1.00 -2.34
C GLU A 11 5.00 -2.20 -2.60
N ILE A 12 6.29 -2.00 -2.41
CA ILE A 12 7.29 -3.06 -2.52
C ILE A 12 7.94 -3.18 -1.16
N LEU A 13 7.75 -4.31 -0.50
CA LEU A 13 8.30 -4.57 0.82
C LEU A 13 9.31 -5.70 0.74
N GLY A 14 10.46 -5.51 1.39
CA GLY A 14 11.51 -6.51 1.39
C GLY A 14 12.33 -6.46 2.65
N HIS A 15 13.57 -6.89 2.56
CA HIS A 15 14.49 -6.97 3.69
C HIS A 15 15.56 -5.90 3.68
N ASP A 16 15.86 -5.32 2.53
CA ASP A 16 16.92 -4.33 2.41
C ASP A 16 16.42 -3.15 1.57
N ARG A 17 15.96 -2.12 2.27
CA ARG A 17 15.37 -0.95 1.63
C ARG A 17 16.34 -0.23 0.70
N LYS A 18 17.58 -0.06 1.14
CA LYS A 18 18.57 0.66 0.33
C LYS A 18 18.91 -0.08 -0.94
N LEU A 19 19.03 -1.39 -0.86
CA LEU A 19 19.29 -2.21 -2.04
C LEU A 19 18.13 -2.08 -3.04
N LEU A 20 16.89 -2.15 -2.54
CA LEU A 20 15.72 -1.99 -3.40
C LEU A 20 15.66 -0.60 -4.04
N GLU A 21 15.92 0.44 -3.24
CA GLU A 21 15.90 1.81 -3.75
C GLU A 21 16.93 2.04 -4.83
N GLU A 22 18.14 1.57 -4.63
CA GLU A 22 19.20 1.71 -5.62
C GLU A 22 18.87 0.98 -6.91
N PHE A 23 18.29 -0.20 -6.79
CA PHE A 23 17.89 -0.97 -7.96
C PHE A 23 16.83 -0.22 -8.79
N TYR A 24 15.72 0.16 -8.15
CA TYR A 24 14.62 0.78 -8.87
C TYR A 24 14.95 2.17 -9.37
N LYS A 25 15.73 2.92 -8.61
CA LYS A 25 16.19 4.23 -9.05
C LYS A 25 17.13 4.09 -10.26
N GLY A 26 18.03 3.13 -10.21
CA GLY A 26 18.98 2.92 -11.31
C GLY A 26 18.34 2.43 -12.59
N VAL A 27 17.28 1.64 -12.48
CA VAL A 27 16.61 1.06 -13.66
C VAL A 27 15.56 2.02 -14.24
N PHE A 28 14.74 2.63 -13.37
CA PHE A 28 13.57 3.41 -13.81
C PHE A 28 13.68 4.90 -13.54
N ASP A 29 14.74 5.34 -12.90
CA ASP A 29 14.98 6.74 -12.57
C ASP A 29 13.88 7.34 -11.70
N TRP A 30 13.29 6.53 -10.82
CA TRP A 30 12.25 6.98 -9.91
C TRP A 30 12.85 7.92 -8.86
N GLN A 31 12.09 8.96 -8.53
CA GLN A 31 12.43 9.83 -7.40
C GLN A 31 12.00 9.14 -6.11
N ILE A 32 12.94 8.96 -5.18
CA ILE A 32 12.69 8.22 -3.94
C ILE A 32 13.04 9.12 -2.77
N GLU A 33 12.09 9.25 -1.83
CA GLU A 33 12.21 10.16 -0.70
C GLU A 33 11.98 9.40 0.61
N PRO A 34 13.02 9.23 1.44
CA PRO A 34 12.84 8.57 2.74
C PRO A 34 11.90 9.39 3.62
N VAL A 35 10.93 8.73 4.24
CA VAL A 35 9.99 9.36 5.17
C VAL A 35 10.05 8.74 6.55
N GLU A 36 10.52 7.51 6.66
CA GLU A 36 10.77 6.81 7.92
C GLU A 36 12.00 5.93 7.76
N GLU A 37 12.53 5.39 8.85
CA GLU A 37 13.70 4.53 8.78
C GLU A 37 13.46 3.28 7.91
N TRP A 38 12.23 2.80 7.89
CA TRP A 38 11.89 1.57 7.18
C TRP A 38 11.17 1.81 5.86
N TYR A 39 10.85 3.07 5.50
CA TYR A 39 9.96 3.33 4.37
C TYR A 39 10.33 4.60 3.61
N SER A 40 10.28 4.52 2.29
CA SER A 40 10.48 5.66 1.41
C SER A 40 9.29 5.78 0.46
N LEU A 41 8.93 7.01 0.13
CA LEU A 41 7.95 7.28 -0.91
C LEU A 41 8.63 7.25 -2.28
N VAL A 42 7.91 6.75 -3.26
CA VAL A 42 8.38 6.64 -4.64
C VAL A 42 7.48 7.48 -5.54
N LYS A 43 8.11 8.35 -6.32
CA LYS A 43 7.41 9.23 -7.25
C LYS A 43 7.92 8.97 -8.67
N PRO A 44 7.18 8.19 -9.45
CA PRO A 44 7.62 7.85 -10.81
C PRO A 44 7.52 8.99 -11.81
N GLY A 45 6.79 10.07 -11.47
CA GLY A 45 6.62 11.22 -12.35
C GLY A 45 5.30 11.23 -13.09
N SER A 46 4.77 10.07 -13.41
CA SER A 46 3.41 9.91 -13.94
C SER A 46 2.88 8.56 -13.48
N GLY A 47 1.56 8.40 -13.55
CA GLY A 47 0.93 7.22 -12.98
C GLY A 47 0.84 7.33 -11.47
N ILE A 48 0.69 6.21 -10.80
CA ILE A 48 0.52 6.21 -9.35
C ILE A 48 1.88 6.29 -8.64
N ASN A 49 1.87 6.91 -7.47
CA ASN A 49 3.02 6.90 -6.58
C ASN A 49 3.01 5.62 -5.75
N GLY A 50 4.09 5.37 -5.04
CA GLY A 50 4.16 4.18 -4.23
C GLY A 50 5.16 4.32 -3.10
N GLY A 51 5.55 3.17 -2.56
CA GLY A 51 6.52 3.11 -1.50
C GLY A 51 7.41 1.88 -1.58
N ILE A 52 8.59 2.01 -1.02
CA ILE A 52 9.52 0.89 -0.83
C ILE A 52 9.82 0.83 0.66
N GLY A 53 9.64 -0.33 1.25
CA GLY A 53 9.90 -0.52 2.67
C GLY A 53 10.67 -1.79 2.93
N ALA A 54 11.25 -1.88 4.12
CA ALA A 54 11.92 -3.11 4.55
C ALA A 54 11.82 -3.24 6.06
N ARG A 55 11.48 -4.43 6.50
CA ARG A 55 11.47 -4.80 7.91
C ARG A 55 12.01 -6.22 8.03
N GLU A 56 12.69 -6.49 9.13
CA GLU A 56 13.29 -7.79 9.35
C GLU A 56 12.28 -8.94 9.30
N GLN A 57 11.06 -8.67 9.73
CA GLN A 57 10.02 -9.70 9.83
C GLN A 57 9.23 -9.91 8.55
N HIS A 58 9.46 -9.09 7.53
CA HIS A 58 8.75 -9.24 6.28
C HIS A 58 9.36 -10.33 5.42
N THR A 59 8.50 -11.14 4.83
CA THR A 59 8.94 -12.15 3.87
C THR A 59 9.09 -11.57 2.47
N GLY A 60 8.73 -10.30 2.31
CA GLY A 60 8.77 -9.64 1.02
C GLY A 60 7.47 -9.82 0.25
N HIS A 61 6.92 -8.73 -0.25
CA HIS A 61 5.78 -8.81 -1.15
C HIS A 61 5.62 -7.50 -1.91
N VAL A 62 4.90 -7.57 -3.00
CA VAL A 62 4.50 -6.41 -3.78
C VAL A 62 2.99 -6.37 -3.75
N THR A 63 2.44 -5.20 -3.47
CA THR A 63 1.00 -5.05 -3.37
C THR A 63 0.57 -3.69 -3.87
N PHE A 64 -0.72 -3.43 -3.83
CA PHE A 64 -1.28 -2.13 -4.13
C PHE A 64 -2.35 -1.79 -3.11
N TYR A 65 -2.70 -0.52 -3.05
CA TYR A 65 -3.74 -0.03 -2.15
C TYR A 65 -4.89 0.52 -2.97
N VAL A 66 -6.10 0.18 -2.56
CA VAL A 66 -7.34 0.65 -3.18
C VAL A 66 -7.93 1.73 -2.30
N ALA A 67 -8.28 2.87 -2.90
CA ALA A 67 -8.92 3.96 -2.17
C ALA A 67 -10.39 3.63 -1.93
N VAL A 68 -10.81 3.74 -0.67
CA VAL A 68 -12.20 3.52 -0.28
C VAL A 68 -12.67 4.69 0.58
N GLU A 69 -13.98 4.90 0.64
CA GLU A 69 -14.55 5.96 1.47
C GLU A 69 -14.58 5.60 2.95
N ASP A 70 -14.72 4.31 3.25
CA ASP A 70 -14.85 3.83 4.62
C ASP A 70 -14.21 2.44 4.70
N VAL A 71 -13.05 2.39 5.34
CA VAL A 71 -12.29 1.13 5.46
C VAL A 71 -13.09 0.06 6.21
N ALA A 72 -13.78 0.43 7.28
CA ALA A 72 -14.53 -0.55 8.05
C ALA A 72 -15.66 -1.17 7.23
N ALA A 73 -16.39 -0.35 6.48
CA ALA A 73 -17.46 -0.83 5.61
C ALA A 73 -16.90 -1.70 4.48
N ALA A 74 -15.75 -1.30 3.92
CA ALA A 74 -15.10 -2.09 2.87
C ALA A 74 -14.68 -3.47 3.38
N LEU A 75 -14.15 -3.54 4.60
CA LEU A 75 -13.76 -4.83 5.19
C LEU A 75 -14.97 -5.74 5.41
N GLU A 76 -16.11 -5.19 5.85
CA GLU A 76 -17.33 -5.97 5.99
C GLU A 76 -17.79 -6.54 4.65
N LEU A 77 -17.77 -5.72 3.61
CA LEU A 77 -18.14 -6.16 2.28
C LEU A 77 -17.18 -7.24 1.76
N ILE A 78 -15.88 -7.03 1.97
CA ILE A 78 -14.87 -8.02 1.58
C ILE A 78 -15.15 -9.37 2.23
N GLU A 79 -15.44 -9.38 3.53
CA GLU A 79 -15.73 -10.63 4.23
C GLU A 79 -17.00 -11.29 3.72
N SER A 80 -18.00 -10.49 3.36
CA SER A 80 -19.24 -11.04 2.80
C SER A 80 -19.04 -11.65 1.41
N LYS A 81 -17.96 -11.30 0.73
CA LYS A 81 -17.66 -11.78 -0.64
C LYS A 81 -16.55 -12.84 -0.68
N GLY A 82 -16.12 -13.33 0.47
CA GLY A 82 -15.15 -14.42 0.52
C GLY A 82 -13.73 -14.04 0.85
N GLY A 83 -13.46 -12.75 1.08
CA GLY A 83 -12.16 -12.31 1.57
C GLY A 83 -12.08 -12.35 3.08
N LYS A 84 -10.95 -11.91 3.62
CA LYS A 84 -10.74 -11.86 5.07
C LYS A 84 -9.93 -10.63 5.45
N LYS A 85 -10.27 -10.02 6.58
CA LYS A 85 -9.43 -8.97 7.13
C LYS A 85 -8.08 -9.57 7.53
N ALA A 86 -7.00 -8.90 7.17
CA ALA A 86 -5.66 -9.33 7.54
C ALA A 86 -5.08 -8.44 8.65
N TRP A 87 -5.24 -7.12 8.55
CA TRP A 87 -4.73 -6.19 9.56
C TRP A 87 -5.49 -4.86 9.47
N GLY A 88 -5.40 -4.07 10.53
CA GLY A 88 -6.05 -2.77 10.60
C GLY A 88 -7.53 -2.87 10.98
N PRO A 89 -8.27 -1.77 10.89
CA PRO A 89 -7.88 -0.41 10.45
C PRO A 89 -6.84 0.23 11.36
N GLN A 90 -5.99 1.06 10.77
CA GLN A 90 -4.91 1.70 11.48
C GLN A 90 -4.72 3.11 10.94
N PRO A 91 -4.64 4.14 11.81
CA PRO A 91 -4.39 5.49 11.33
C PRO A 91 -2.94 5.64 10.87
N ILE A 92 -2.74 6.54 9.90
CA ILE A 92 -1.40 6.92 9.45
C ILE A 92 -1.17 8.40 9.74
N PRO A 93 0.11 8.83 9.82
CA PRO A 93 0.43 10.18 10.30
C PRO A 93 -0.24 11.32 9.57
N ASP A 94 -0.52 11.19 8.29
CA ASP A 94 -1.13 12.26 7.50
C ASP A 94 -2.67 12.24 7.54
N GLY A 95 -3.26 11.48 8.45
CA GLY A 95 -4.68 11.53 8.71
C GLY A 95 -5.52 10.47 8.03
N GLY A 96 -4.91 9.63 7.22
CA GLY A 96 -5.63 8.55 6.57
C GLY A 96 -5.79 7.32 7.47
N ILE A 97 -6.54 6.36 6.98
CA ILE A 97 -6.73 5.07 7.64
C ILE A 97 -6.40 3.98 6.63
N VAL A 98 -5.61 3.02 7.04
CA VAL A 98 -5.20 1.91 6.18
C VAL A 98 -5.61 0.58 6.80
N ALA A 99 -5.76 -0.41 5.95
CA ALA A 99 -6.03 -1.78 6.38
C ALA A 99 -5.54 -2.73 5.28
N GLY A 100 -5.49 -4.00 5.61
CA GLY A 100 -5.15 -5.02 4.64
C GLY A 100 -6.14 -6.17 4.71
N PHE A 101 -6.35 -6.80 3.57
CA PHE A 101 -7.23 -7.96 3.50
C PHE A 101 -6.61 -9.02 2.59
N LEU A 102 -7.11 -10.23 2.75
CA LEU A 102 -6.77 -11.32 1.84
C LEU A 102 -7.95 -11.52 0.90
N ASP A 103 -7.67 -11.59 -0.40
CA ASP A 103 -8.71 -11.91 -1.36
C ASP A 103 -9.02 -13.42 -1.30
N PRO A 104 -10.01 -13.91 -2.06
CA PRO A 104 -10.37 -15.33 -1.97
C PRO A 104 -9.26 -16.32 -2.28
N GLU A 105 -8.20 -15.89 -2.95
CA GLU A 105 -7.04 -16.76 -3.20
C GLU A 105 -5.86 -16.49 -2.28
N GLY A 106 -6.03 -15.57 -1.32
CA GLY A 106 -4.99 -15.32 -0.32
C GLY A 106 -4.00 -14.22 -0.67
N HIS A 107 -4.27 -13.41 -1.68
CA HIS A 107 -3.40 -12.27 -1.98
C HIS A 107 -3.65 -11.16 -0.97
N LEU A 108 -2.57 -10.59 -0.44
CA LEU A 108 -2.66 -9.50 0.54
C LEU A 108 -2.70 -8.17 -0.20
N ILE A 109 -3.80 -7.45 -0.02
CA ILE A 109 -4.08 -6.19 -0.70
C ILE A 109 -4.37 -5.13 0.35
N GLY A 110 -4.01 -3.87 0.06
CA GLY A 110 -4.24 -2.76 0.98
C GLY A 110 -5.47 -1.94 0.66
N LEU A 111 -5.99 -1.30 1.68
CA LEU A 111 -7.07 -0.32 1.59
C LEU A 111 -6.58 0.98 2.19
N VAL A 112 -7.00 2.11 1.62
CA VAL A 112 -6.70 3.42 2.19
C VAL A 112 -7.91 4.31 2.11
N GLN A 113 -8.14 5.05 3.20
CA GLN A 113 -9.24 6.01 3.34
C GLN A 113 -8.65 7.37 3.67
N GLY A 114 -8.97 8.37 2.86
CA GLY A 114 -8.71 9.76 3.21
C GLY A 114 -7.26 10.23 3.24
N ALA A 115 -6.32 9.46 2.69
CA ALA A 115 -4.92 9.87 2.70
C ALA A 115 -4.66 10.92 1.61
N PRO A 116 -4.15 12.10 1.97
CA PRO A 116 -3.80 13.10 0.97
C PRO A 116 -2.70 12.60 0.04
N GLY A 117 -2.81 12.93 -1.24
CA GLY A 117 -1.79 12.58 -2.22
C GLY A 117 -1.84 11.15 -2.72
N MET A 118 -2.86 10.43 -2.38
CA MET A 118 -3.09 9.08 -2.89
C MET A 118 -4.27 9.04 -3.84
#